data_db36928cfd29fc450ba055df80662df7
#
_entry.id   db36928cfd29fc450ba055df80662df7
#
_cell.length_a   1.000
_cell.length_b   1.000
_cell.length_c   1.000
_cell.angle_alpha   90.00
_cell.angle_beta   90.00
_cell.angle_gamma   90.00
#
_symmetry.space_group_name_H-M   'P 1'
#
loop_
_entity.id
_entity.type
_entity.pdbx_description
1 polymer ?
#
loop_
_entity_poly.entity_id
_entity_poly.type
_entity_poly.pdbx_seq_one_letter_code
_entity_poly.pdbx_strand_id
1 'polypeptide(L)'
;GVVTLNLSELQPDAAIWCTYKYLNGGPGSVAAMYLHPRWHDLPPGLAGWFGADKSRQFRMEHELVPAIGAGRLQLGTPHVLSLAALRGSLQLIEAAGVERIRQKSLQLTARLRQLLHEHLPDAGFVCATPEADHRRGGHLAIRHPLARQLSLMLRSRGFVPDFREPDLLRIAPSPLYSRFSDCDDLVVEIGRILAAGVEAVDRAQSLVT
;
A
#
# COMPACT_ATOMS: atom_id res chain seq x y z
N GLY A 1 -2.20 -5.70 -1.29
CA GLY A 1 -3.59 -5.51 -1.75
C GLY A 1 -3.72 -5.36 -3.26
N VAL A 2 -2.62 -5.19 -4.03
CA VAL A 2 -2.65 -5.05 -5.51
C VAL A 2 -1.83 -6.10 -6.24
N VAL A 3 -1.14 -6.96 -5.54
CA VAL A 3 -0.43 -8.11 -6.09
C VAL A 3 -1.07 -9.35 -5.50
N THR A 4 -1.48 -10.27 -6.38
CA THR A 4 -2.00 -11.56 -5.96
C THR A 4 -0.85 -12.43 -5.45
N LEU A 5 -0.97 -12.93 -4.24
CA LEU A 5 0.01 -13.83 -3.61
C LEU A 5 -0.71 -15.08 -3.13
N ASN A 6 -0.24 -16.24 -3.58
CA ASN A 6 -0.69 -17.53 -3.05
C ASN A 6 0.31 -18.01 -1.98
N LEU A 7 -0.02 -17.77 -0.72
CA LEU A 7 0.86 -18.15 0.40
C LEU A 7 1.00 -19.66 0.54
N SER A 8 0.01 -20.45 0.06
CA SER A 8 0.08 -21.90 0.05
C SER A 8 1.08 -22.45 -0.96
N GLU A 9 1.32 -21.74 -2.07
CA GLU A 9 2.34 -22.10 -3.05
C GLU A 9 3.72 -21.55 -2.67
N LEU A 10 3.76 -20.32 -2.16
CA LEU A 10 5.01 -19.65 -1.77
C LEU A 10 5.64 -20.25 -0.51
N GLN A 11 4.83 -20.90 0.35
CA GLN A 11 5.27 -21.57 1.58
C GLN A 11 6.18 -20.71 2.50
N PRO A 12 5.94 -19.39 2.68
CA PRO A 12 6.77 -18.60 3.59
C PRO A 12 6.56 -19.07 5.04
N ASP A 13 7.58 -18.96 5.88
CA ASP A 13 7.45 -19.22 7.33
C ASP A 13 6.47 -18.23 7.98
N ALA A 14 6.61 -16.96 7.64
CA ALA A 14 5.71 -15.89 8.05
C ALA A 14 5.64 -14.81 6.98
N ALA A 15 4.54 -14.06 6.97
CA ALA A 15 4.39 -12.85 6.17
C ALA A 15 3.71 -11.76 7.01
N ILE A 16 4.22 -10.54 6.92
CA ILE A 16 3.70 -9.39 7.67
C ILE A 16 3.44 -8.25 6.70
N TRP A 17 2.29 -7.58 6.81
CA TRP A 17 1.96 -6.44 5.96
C TRP A 17 1.07 -5.42 6.67
N CYS A 18 1.17 -4.18 6.20
CA CYS A 18 0.26 -3.13 6.64
C CYS A 18 -1.09 -3.24 5.92
N THR A 19 -2.16 -2.78 6.60
CA THR A 19 -3.51 -2.81 6.06
C THR A 19 -4.04 -1.43 5.65
N TYR A 20 -3.31 -0.35 5.96
CA TYR A 20 -3.76 1.03 5.74
C TYR A 20 -3.53 1.56 4.31
N LYS A 21 -2.76 0.84 3.47
CA LYS A 21 -2.50 1.25 2.08
C LYS A 21 -3.58 0.69 1.14
N TYR A 22 -3.22 -0.20 0.22
CA TYR A 22 -4.13 -0.76 -0.78
C TYR A 22 -5.26 -1.63 -0.19
N LEU A 23 -5.15 -2.08 1.06
CA LEU A 23 -6.25 -2.74 1.75
C LEU A 23 -7.26 -1.74 2.38
N ASN A 24 -6.99 -0.44 2.30
CA ASN A 24 -7.88 0.65 2.69
C ASN A 24 -8.41 0.58 4.14
N GLY A 25 -7.63 -0.01 5.05
CA GLY A 25 -8.01 -0.08 6.47
C GLY A 25 -7.99 1.29 7.19
N GLY A 26 -7.51 2.33 6.51
CA GLY A 26 -7.42 3.70 7.04
C GLY A 26 -6.15 3.96 7.87
N PRO A 27 -5.84 5.23 8.14
CA PRO A 27 -4.70 5.63 8.96
C PRO A 27 -4.74 4.98 10.34
N GLY A 28 -3.59 4.48 10.81
CA GLY A 28 -3.51 3.80 12.11
C GLY A 28 -4.10 2.39 12.15
N SER A 29 -4.47 1.83 11.00
CA SER A 29 -4.98 0.46 10.93
C SER A 29 -3.96 -0.57 11.38
N VAL A 30 -4.44 -1.63 12.02
CA VAL A 30 -3.61 -2.75 12.48
C VAL A 30 -2.89 -3.44 11.32
N ALA A 31 -1.69 -3.95 11.57
CA ALA A 31 -1.01 -4.82 10.62
C ALA A 31 -1.63 -6.23 10.66
N ALA A 32 -1.40 -6.99 9.59
CA ALA A 32 -1.77 -8.39 9.53
C ALA A 32 -0.52 -9.27 9.44
N MET A 33 -0.63 -10.48 9.96
CA MET A 33 0.41 -11.48 9.92
C MET A 33 -0.16 -12.83 9.50
N TYR A 34 0.57 -13.50 8.64
CA TYR A 34 0.43 -14.92 8.35
C TYR A 34 1.57 -15.67 9.02
N LEU A 35 1.25 -16.81 9.63
CA LEU A 35 2.20 -17.79 10.14
C LEU A 35 1.90 -19.13 9.47
N HIS A 36 2.93 -19.76 8.91
CA HIS A 36 2.76 -21.06 8.26
C HIS A 36 2.31 -22.12 9.27
N PRO A 37 1.39 -23.03 8.92
CA PRO A 37 0.89 -24.08 9.83
C PRO A 37 1.97 -24.93 10.51
N ARG A 38 3.12 -25.15 9.85
CA ARG A 38 4.25 -25.88 10.45
C ARG A 38 4.80 -25.26 11.74
N TRP A 39 4.49 -23.99 12.01
CA TRP A 39 4.93 -23.25 13.19
C TRP A 39 3.81 -22.99 14.18
N HIS A 40 2.61 -23.56 13.97
CA HIS A 40 1.47 -23.34 14.87
C HIS A 40 1.65 -23.95 16.26
N ASP A 41 2.57 -24.91 16.43
CA ASP A 41 2.84 -25.56 17.72
C ASP A 41 4.03 -24.96 18.47
N LEU A 42 4.77 -24.00 17.84
CA LEU A 42 5.86 -23.33 18.53
C LEU A 42 5.34 -22.53 19.73
N PRO A 43 6.01 -22.60 20.89
CA PRO A 43 5.70 -21.71 22.00
C PRO A 43 5.96 -20.26 21.60
N PRO A 44 5.08 -19.30 21.98
CA PRO A 44 5.33 -17.89 21.69
C PRO A 44 6.58 -17.43 22.46
N GLY A 45 7.50 -16.74 21.76
CA GLY A 45 8.71 -16.18 22.39
C GLY A 45 8.40 -15.06 23.37
N LEU A 46 7.29 -14.34 23.16
CA LEU A 46 6.71 -13.38 24.10
C LEU A 46 5.28 -13.83 24.39
N ALA A 47 4.99 -14.08 25.65
CA ALA A 47 3.66 -14.43 26.11
C ALA A 47 2.82 -13.18 26.37
N GLY A 48 1.63 -13.13 25.76
CA GLY A 48 0.68 -12.06 25.99
C GLY A 48 -0.70 -12.61 26.31
N TRP A 49 -1.45 -11.92 27.16
CA TRP A 49 -2.74 -12.41 27.63
C TRP A 49 -3.74 -12.64 26.50
N PHE A 50 -3.66 -11.89 25.39
CA PHE A 50 -4.56 -12.07 24.27
C PHE A 50 -4.17 -13.26 23.37
N GLY A 51 -2.93 -13.73 23.48
CA GLY A 51 -2.43 -14.94 22.84
C GLY A 51 -2.81 -16.25 23.57
N ALA A 52 -3.50 -16.17 24.71
CA ALA A 52 -4.01 -17.33 25.44
C ALA A 52 -5.22 -17.97 24.75
N ASP A 53 -5.42 -19.25 24.99
CA ASP A 53 -6.67 -19.96 24.65
C ASP A 53 -7.88 -19.23 25.26
N LYS A 54 -8.86 -18.90 24.42
CA LYS A 54 -10.00 -18.03 24.81
C LYS A 54 -10.89 -18.66 25.89
N SER A 55 -10.95 -19.98 25.98
CA SER A 55 -11.71 -20.68 27.02
C SER A 55 -11.01 -20.66 28.39
N ARG A 56 -9.71 -20.38 28.41
CA ARG A 56 -8.87 -20.39 29.62
C ARG A 56 -8.35 -19.00 30.00
N GLN A 57 -8.47 -18.03 29.13
CA GLN A 57 -7.88 -16.70 29.26
C GLN A 57 -8.17 -15.98 30.58
N PHE A 58 -9.34 -16.17 31.16
CA PHE A 58 -9.78 -15.53 32.41
C PHE A 58 -9.73 -16.45 33.63
N ARG A 59 -9.13 -17.66 33.54
CA ARG A 59 -9.01 -18.56 34.65
C ARG A 59 -7.88 -18.21 35.61
N MET A 60 -7.06 -17.19 35.28
CA MET A 60 -5.94 -16.75 36.11
C MET A 60 -4.93 -17.85 36.44
N GLU A 61 -4.72 -18.75 35.50
CA GLU A 61 -3.79 -19.87 35.63
C GLU A 61 -2.33 -19.36 35.65
N HIS A 62 -1.45 -20.06 36.36
CA HIS A 62 -0.02 -19.68 36.41
C HIS A 62 0.75 -20.03 35.12
N GLU A 63 0.18 -20.87 34.28
CA GLU A 63 0.78 -21.30 33.04
C GLU A 63 -0.04 -20.78 31.85
N LEU A 64 0.66 -20.26 30.83
CA LEU A 64 0.02 -19.86 29.59
C LEU A 64 -0.34 -21.11 28.77
N VAL A 65 -1.61 -21.25 28.43
CA VAL A 65 -2.07 -22.16 27.38
C VAL A 65 -2.27 -21.31 26.11
N PRO A 66 -1.41 -21.47 25.09
CA PRO A 66 -1.47 -20.62 23.89
C PRO A 66 -2.73 -20.90 23.06
N ALA A 67 -3.23 -19.88 22.39
CA ALA A 67 -4.25 -20.04 21.36
C ALA A 67 -3.73 -20.87 20.18
N ILE A 68 -4.64 -21.42 19.40
CA ILE A 68 -4.32 -22.19 18.18
C ILE A 68 -3.84 -21.24 17.07
N GLY A 69 -2.87 -21.68 16.28
CA GLY A 69 -2.39 -20.97 15.09
C GLY A 69 -1.66 -19.65 15.42
N ALA A 70 -1.69 -18.70 14.48
CA ALA A 70 -1.01 -17.42 14.63
C ALA A 70 -1.57 -16.55 15.78
N GLY A 71 -2.78 -16.84 16.27
CA GLY A 71 -3.40 -16.14 17.39
C GLY A 71 -2.57 -16.16 18.67
N ARG A 72 -1.73 -17.20 18.87
CA ARG A 72 -0.82 -17.32 20.02
C ARG A 72 0.24 -16.22 20.12
N LEU A 73 0.51 -15.53 19.02
CA LEU A 73 1.51 -14.46 18.95
C LEU A 73 0.92 -13.08 19.31
N GLN A 74 -0.38 -13.00 19.61
CA GLN A 74 -1.00 -11.74 20.04
C GLN A 74 -0.62 -11.43 21.49
N LEU A 75 -0.08 -10.23 21.72
CA LEU A 75 0.33 -9.80 23.05
C LEU A 75 -0.82 -9.16 23.83
N GLY A 76 -1.50 -8.21 23.24
CA GLY A 76 -2.59 -7.47 23.86
C GLY A 76 -3.86 -7.48 23.02
N THR A 77 -4.89 -6.84 23.53
CA THR A 77 -6.14 -6.63 22.81
C THR A 77 -5.89 -5.84 21.52
N PRO A 78 -6.31 -6.34 20.35
CA PRO A 78 -6.17 -5.58 19.12
C PRO A 78 -7.06 -4.32 19.17
N HIS A 79 -6.66 -3.29 18.41
CA HIS A 79 -7.41 -2.04 18.35
C HIS A 79 -8.74 -2.25 17.60
N VAL A 80 -9.84 -2.36 18.35
CA VAL A 80 -11.16 -2.78 17.84
C VAL A 80 -11.70 -1.82 16.77
N LEU A 81 -11.53 -0.50 16.93
CA LEU A 81 -12.00 0.47 15.94
C LEU A 81 -11.26 0.34 14.61
N SER A 82 -9.95 0.10 14.64
CA SER A 82 -9.18 -0.18 13.40
C SER A 82 -9.63 -1.48 12.73
N LEU A 83 -9.93 -2.51 13.51
CA LEU A 83 -10.44 -3.78 12.97
C LEU A 83 -11.83 -3.61 12.34
N ALA A 84 -12.70 -2.79 12.92
CA ALA A 84 -14.02 -2.50 12.37
C ALA A 84 -13.90 -1.82 10.99
N ALA A 85 -13.06 -0.78 10.87
CA ALA A 85 -12.80 -0.11 9.60
C ALA A 85 -12.19 -1.07 8.57
N LEU A 86 -11.18 -1.87 8.97
CA LEU A 86 -10.55 -2.86 8.11
C LEU A 86 -11.55 -3.92 7.63
N ARG A 87 -12.47 -4.38 8.50
CA ARG A 87 -13.51 -5.35 8.13
C ARG A 87 -14.38 -4.81 7.01
N GLY A 88 -14.80 -3.54 7.08
CA GLY A 88 -15.57 -2.91 6.02
C GLY A 88 -14.82 -2.86 4.69
N SER A 89 -13.54 -2.46 4.71
CA SER A 89 -12.74 -2.42 3.50
C SER A 89 -12.46 -3.80 2.90
N LEU A 90 -12.24 -4.82 3.73
CA LEU A 90 -12.04 -6.20 3.27
C LEU A 90 -13.28 -6.77 2.58
N GLN A 91 -14.49 -6.43 3.03
CA GLN A 91 -15.73 -6.80 2.33
C GLN A 91 -15.80 -6.25 0.91
N LEU A 92 -15.36 -5.00 0.71
CA LEU A 92 -15.26 -4.40 -0.62
C LEU A 92 -14.21 -5.10 -1.50
N ILE A 93 -13.07 -5.44 -0.92
CA ILE A 93 -11.98 -6.16 -1.62
C ILE A 93 -12.44 -7.57 -2.02
N GLU A 94 -13.12 -8.27 -1.13
CA GLU A 94 -13.69 -9.60 -1.39
C GLU A 94 -14.72 -9.54 -2.52
N ALA A 95 -15.65 -8.58 -2.46
CA ALA A 95 -16.63 -8.36 -3.52
C ALA A 95 -16.00 -7.97 -4.86
N ALA A 96 -14.93 -7.16 -4.84
CA ALA A 96 -14.17 -6.82 -6.04
C ALA A 96 -13.38 -8.00 -6.60
N GLY A 97 -12.78 -8.83 -5.75
CA GLY A 97 -11.89 -9.93 -6.11
C GLY A 97 -10.46 -9.47 -6.41
N VAL A 98 -9.48 -10.16 -5.82
CA VAL A 98 -8.06 -9.75 -5.87
C VAL A 98 -7.48 -9.79 -7.29
N GLU A 99 -7.94 -10.72 -8.12
CA GLU A 99 -7.52 -10.84 -9.51
C GLU A 99 -7.98 -9.63 -10.34
N ARG A 100 -9.24 -9.20 -10.17
CA ARG A 100 -9.78 -8.01 -10.86
C ARG A 100 -9.10 -6.74 -10.37
N ILE A 101 -8.81 -6.64 -9.07
CA ILE A 101 -8.03 -5.55 -8.50
C ILE A 101 -6.63 -5.51 -9.13
N ARG A 102 -5.96 -6.65 -9.23
CA ARG A 102 -4.64 -6.77 -9.87
C ARG A 102 -4.68 -6.33 -11.33
N GLN A 103 -5.63 -6.85 -12.09
CA GLN A 103 -5.80 -6.51 -13.50
C GLN A 103 -6.00 -5.01 -13.72
N LYS A 104 -6.92 -4.39 -12.96
CA LYS A 104 -7.14 -2.94 -13.06
C LYS A 104 -5.90 -2.14 -12.62
N SER A 105 -5.18 -2.57 -11.60
CA SER A 105 -3.93 -1.92 -11.18
C SER A 105 -2.87 -1.94 -12.28
N LEU A 106 -2.73 -3.04 -12.99
CA LEU A 106 -1.83 -3.15 -14.14
C LEU A 106 -2.24 -2.23 -15.28
N GLN A 107 -3.54 -2.16 -15.58
CA GLN A 107 -4.09 -1.29 -16.62
C GLN A 107 -3.90 0.20 -16.29
N LEU A 108 -4.17 0.62 -15.05
CA LEU A 108 -3.97 2.01 -14.60
C LEU A 108 -2.49 2.42 -14.70
N THR A 109 -1.58 1.57 -14.25
CA THR A 109 -0.14 1.87 -14.34
C THR A 109 0.39 1.83 -15.77
N ALA A 110 -0.12 0.95 -16.63
CA ALA A 110 0.20 0.93 -18.05
C ALA A 110 -0.30 2.21 -18.75
N ARG A 111 -1.58 2.59 -18.51
CA ARG A 111 -2.15 3.83 -19.05
C ARG A 111 -1.34 5.04 -18.66
N LEU A 112 -0.99 5.17 -17.38
CA LEU A 112 -0.19 6.29 -16.90
C LEU A 112 1.19 6.35 -17.58
N ARG A 113 1.87 5.21 -17.74
CA ARG A 113 3.16 5.13 -18.46
C ARG A 113 3.01 5.57 -19.91
N GLN A 114 1.98 5.07 -20.59
CA GLN A 114 1.68 5.42 -21.97
C GLN A 114 1.45 6.92 -22.13
N LEU A 115 0.58 7.53 -21.28
CA LEU A 115 0.27 8.95 -21.32
C LEU A 115 1.51 9.83 -21.11
N LEU A 116 2.37 9.49 -20.17
CA LEU A 116 3.63 10.21 -19.94
C LEU A 116 4.54 10.15 -21.17
N HIS A 117 4.61 9.01 -21.85
CA HIS A 117 5.41 8.86 -23.06
C HIS A 117 4.82 9.61 -24.24
N GLU A 118 3.50 9.57 -24.43
CA GLU A 118 2.82 10.18 -25.58
C GLU A 118 2.70 11.72 -25.47
N HIS A 119 2.39 12.21 -24.27
CA HIS A 119 2.09 13.63 -24.07
C HIS A 119 3.25 14.45 -23.53
N LEU A 120 4.25 13.81 -22.94
CA LEU A 120 5.40 14.47 -22.33
C LEU A 120 6.74 13.81 -22.71
N PRO A 121 6.97 13.52 -24.01
CA PRO A 121 8.15 12.75 -24.46
C PRO A 121 9.47 13.47 -24.13
N ASP A 122 9.48 14.79 -24.22
CA ASP A 122 10.68 15.63 -24.05
C ASP A 122 10.80 16.22 -22.64
N ALA A 123 9.91 15.85 -21.71
CA ALA A 123 9.89 16.40 -20.37
C ALA A 123 10.99 15.82 -19.44
N GLY A 124 11.78 14.85 -19.92
CA GLY A 124 12.88 14.27 -19.15
C GLY A 124 12.47 13.25 -18.08
N PHE A 125 11.26 12.71 -18.15
CA PHE A 125 10.80 11.64 -17.24
C PHE A 125 11.47 10.31 -17.55
N VAL A 126 12.01 9.65 -16.50
CA VAL A 126 12.57 8.31 -16.59
C VAL A 126 11.78 7.38 -15.66
N CYS A 127 11.04 6.43 -16.23
CA CYS A 127 10.29 5.45 -15.44
C CYS A 127 11.24 4.37 -14.90
N ALA A 128 11.44 4.36 -13.58
CA ALA A 128 12.26 3.37 -12.88
C ALA A 128 11.52 2.07 -12.58
N THR A 129 10.18 2.07 -12.65
CA THR A 129 9.38 0.85 -12.45
C THR A 129 9.52 -0.07 -13.66
N PRO A 130 9.79 -1.37 -13.49
CA PRO A 130 9.84 -2.33 -14.59
C PRO A 130 8.57 -2.33 -15.42
N GLU A 131 8.70 -2.59 -16.72
CA GLU A 131 7.56 -2.67 -17.62
C GLU A 131 6.79 -3.98 -17.47
N ALA A 132 7.51 -5.09 -17.28
CA ALA A 132 6.91 -6.41 -17.17
C ALA A 132 5.96 -6.52 -15.97
N ASP A 133 4.74 -6.99 -16.23
CA ASP A 133 3.65 -7.08 -15.25
C ASP A 133 4.01 -7.85 -13.98
N HIS A 134 4.74 -8.97 -14.13
CA HIS A 134 5.17 -9.81 -13.00
C HIS A 134 6.27 -9.17 -12.13
N ARG A 135 6.89 -8.07 -12.59
CA ARG A 135 7.97 -7.37 -11.90
C ARG A 135 7.56 -6.03 -11.30
N ARG A 136 6.29 -5.65 -11.40
CA ARG A 136 5.80 -4.36 -10.88
C ARG A 136 4.62 -4.52 -9.93
N GLY A 137 4.53 -3.59 -8.98
CA GLY A 137 3.38 -3.45 -8.08
C GLY A 137 2.31 -2.52 -8.64
N GLY A 138 1.65 -1.77 -7.76
CA GLY A 138 0.53 -0.88 -8.09
C GLY A 138 0.91 0.59 -8.26
N HIS A 139 2.21 0.94 -8.38
CA HIS A 139 2.65 2.32 -8.58
C HIS A 139 3.71 2.44 -9.67
N LEU A 140 3.84 3.63 -10.23
CA LEU A 140 4.99 4.02 -11.02
C LEU A 140 5.93 4.88 -10.18
N ALA A 141 7.21 4.58 -10.26
CA ALA A 141 8.31 5.39 -9.75
C ALA A 141 8.96 6.09 -10.95
N ILE A 142 8.89 7.41 -10.97
CA ILE A 142 9.31 8.24 -12.10
C ILE A 142 10.37 9.21 -11.61
N ARG A 143 11.55 9.17 -12.23
CA ARG A 143 12.62 10.12 -11.94
C ARG A 143 12.43 11.39 -12.72
N HIS A 144 12.64 12.53 -12.06
CA HIS A 144 12.65 13.85 -12.69
C HIS A 144 13.37 14.85 -11.78
N PRO A 145 14.23 15.76 -12.30
CA PRO A 145 14.94 16.74 -11.46
C PRO A 145 14.02 17.61 -10.62
N LEU A 146 12.81 17.89 -11.11
CA LEU A 146 11.77 18.69 -10.44
C LEU A 146 10.73 17.83 -9.70
N ALA A 147 11.01 16.55 -9.38
CA ALA A 147 10.04 15.63 -8.77
C ALA A 147 9.42 16.17 -7.47
N ARG A 148 10.23 16.85 -6.64
CA ARG A 148 9.77 17.46 -5.39
C ARG A 148 8.77 18.59 -5.65
N GLN A 149 9.12 19.51 -6.51
CA GLN A 149 8.28 20.67 -6.87
C GLN A 149 6.97 20.19 -7.52
N LEU A 150 7.07 19.25 -8.47
CA LEU A 150 5.91 18.62 -9.09
C LEU A 150 4.98 17.99 -8.04
N SER A 151 5.52 17.26 -7.06
CA SER A 151 4.72 16.67 -5.99
C SER A 151 3.96 17.72 -5.18
N LEU A 152 4.61 18.83 -4.83
CA LEU A 152 3.99 19.92 -4.07
C LEU A 152 2.91 20.67 -4.88
N MET A 153 3.21 21.01 -6.14
CA MET A 153 2.28 21.72 -7.01
C MET A 153 1.06 20.85 -7.37
N LEU A 154 1.26 19.54 -7.60
CA LEU A 154 0.18 18.61 -7.84
C LEU A 154 -0.74 18.49 -6.63
N ARG A 155 -0.18 18.48 -5.41
CA ARG A 155 -0.99 18.44 -4.17
C ARG A 155 -1.93 19.64 -4.05
N SER A 156 -1.46 20.85 -4.37
CA SER A 156 -2.31 22.06 -4.36
C SER A 156 -3.44 22.01 -5.39
N ARG A 157 -3.35 21.11 -6.37
CA ARG A 157 -4.31 20.91 -7.45
C ARG A 157 -5.14 19.62 -7.31
N GLY A 158 -5.08 18.98 -6.13
CA GLY A 158 -5.90 17.80 -5.80
C GLY A 158 -5.30 16.46 -6.18
N PHE A 159 -4.09 16.41 -6.75
CA PHE A 159 -3.36 15.17 -6.98
C PHE A 159 -2.32 14.96 -5.88
N VAL A 160 -2.30 13.81 -5.24
CA VAL A 160 -1.44 13.53 -4.08
C VAL A 160 -0.41 12.44 -4.40
N PRO A 161 0.59 12.71 -5.25
CA PRO A 161 1.71 11.79 -5.43
C PRO A 161 2.65 11.88 -4.22
N ASP A 162 3.57 10.91 -4.14
CA ASP A 162 4.58 10.82 -3.10
C ASP A 162 5.97 11.13 -3.69
N PHE A 163 6.72 12.01 -3.01
CA PHE A 163 8.11 12.32 -3.38
C PHE A 163 9.08 11.49 -2.55
N ARG A 164 10.12 10.98 -3.18
CA ARG A 164 11.28 10.34 -2.54
C ARG A 164 12.58 10.93 -3.07
N GLU A 165 13.44 11.30 -2.15
CA GLU A 165 14.76 11.82 -2.50
C GLU A 165 15.59 10.79 -3.30
N PRO A 166 16.46 11.25 -4.19
CA PRO A 166 16.70 12.66 -4.52
C PRO A 166 15.72 13.22 -5.57
N ASP A 167 15.12 12.42 -6.42
CA ASP A 167 14.47 12.83 -7.67
C ASP A 167 13.25 11.99 -8.05
N LEU A 168 12.67 11.22 -7.11
CA LEU A 168 11.67 10.23 -7.44
C LEU A 168 10.24 10.71 -7.10
N LEU A 169 9.37 10.76 -8.10
CA LEU A 169 7.93 10.93 -7.95
C LEU A 169 7.26 9.56 -8.04
N ARG A 170 6.51 9.15 -7.01
CA ARG A 170 5.71 7.94 -7.02
C ARG A 170 4.25 8.24 -7.20
N ILE A 171 3.63 7.61 -8.20
CA ILE A 171 2.22 7.76 -8.53
C ILE A 171 1.57 6.41 -8.39
N ALA A 172 0.60 6.29 -7.48
CA ALA A 172 -0.01 5.04 -7.06
C ALA A 172 -1.54 5.09 -7.22
N PRO A 173 -2.07 4.99 -8.44
CA PRO A 173 -3.52 4.97 -8.65
C PRO A 173 -4.12 3.73 -7.98
N SER A 174 -5.11 3.95 -7.11
CA SER A 174 -5.78 2.85 -6.42
C SER A 174 -6.78 2.17 -7.34
N PRO A 175 -6.70 0.84 -7.54
CA PRO A 175 -7.63 0.14 -8.42
C PRO A 175 -9.07 0.13 -7.91
N LEU A 176 -9.31 0.39 -6.61
CA LEU A 176 -10.67 0.40 -6.06
C LEU A 176 -11.42 1.71 -6.35
N TYR A 177 -10.73 2.86 -6.37
CA TYR A 177 -11.42 4.14 -6.51
C TYR A 177 -10.85 5.08 -7.57
N SER A 178 -9.60 4.89 -8.06
CA SER A 178 -9.08 5.69 -9.17
C SER A 178 -9.68 5.25 -10.50
N ARG A 179 -9.99 6.23 -11.35
CA ARG A 179 -10.48 6.04 -12.72
C ARG A 179 -9.34 6.16 -13.72
N PHE A 180 -9.55 5.71 -14.94
CA PHE A 180 -8.58 5.91 -16.02
C PHE A 180 -8.44 7.41 -16.35
N SER A 181 -9.57 8.15 -16.34
CA SER A 181 -9.57 9.61 -16.52
C SER A 181 -8.71 10.34 -15.48
N ASP A 182 -8.58 9.84 -14.26
CA ASP A 182 -7.72 10.45 -13.25
C ASP A 182 -6.24 10.38 -13.65
N CYS A 183 -5.85 9.35 -14.42
CA CYS A 183 -4.50 9.26 -15.00
C CYS A 183 -4.31 10.27 -16.14
N ASP A 184 -5.33 10.45 -16.99
CA ASP A 184 -5.32 11.43 -18.08
C ASP A 184 -5.21 12.86 -17.50
N ASP A 185 -6.07 13.19 -16.54
CA ASP A 185 -6.11 14.50 -15.87
C ASP A 185 -4.76 14.81 -15.17
N LEU A 186 -4.16 13.82 -14.51
CA LEU A 186 -2.86 13.97 -13.86
C LEU A 186 -1.76 14.34 -14.87
N VAL A 187 -1.69 13.66 -16.02
CA VAL A 187 -0.63 13.90 -17.01
C VAL A 187 -0.83 15.26 -17.68
N VAL A 188 -2.07 15.65 -17.98
CA VAL A 188 -2.41 17.01 -18.46
C VAL A 188 -1.94 18.06 -17.46
N GLU A 189 -2.17 17.82 -16.17
CA GLU A 189 -1.79 18.77 -15.13
C GLU A 189 -0.28 18.87 -14.93
N ILE A 190 0.45 17.75 -15.03
CA ILE A 190 1.92 17.76 -15.06
C ILE A 190 2.43 18.62 -16.22
N GLY A 191 1.86 18.44 -17.42
CA GLY A 191 2.21 19.24 -18.59
C GLY A 191 1.97 20.74 -18.39
N ARG A 192 0.85 21.12 -17.79
CA ARG A 192 0.53 22.52 -17.46
C ARG A 192 1.54 23.12 -16.48
N ILE A 193 1.91 22.36 -15.43
CA ILE A 193 2.90 22.80 -14.44
C ILE A 193 4.25 23.04 -15.11
N LEU A 194 4.71 22.13 -15.94
CA LEU A 194 5.99 22.26 -16.64
C LEU A 194 6.00 23.41 -17.62
N ALA A 195 4.91 23.62 -18.37
CA ALA A 195 4.77 24.72 -19.34
C ALA A 195 4.72 26.10 -18.66
N ALA A 196 4.11 26.20 -17.48
CA ALA A 196 4.04 27.43 -16.71
C ALA A 196 5.37 27.82 -16.04
N GLY A 197 6.34 26.91 -16.03
CA GLY A 197 7.55 27.04 -15.23
C GLY A 197 7.31 26.62 -13.78
N VAL A 198 8.22 25.81 -13.26
CA VAL A 198 8.14 25.32 -11.87
C VAL A 198 8.72 26.38 -10.94
N GLU A 199 7.89 27.02 -10.14
CA GLU A 199 8.33 27.98 -9.13
C GLU A 199 9.28 27.30 -8.12
N ALA A 200 10.30 28.04 -7.67
CA ALA A 200 11.20 27.60 -6.62
C ALA A 200 10.41 27.47 -5.31
N VAL A 201 10.01 26.26 -4.96
CA VAL A 201 9.32 25.98 -3.70
C VAL A 201 10.35 25.88 -2.58
N ASP A 202 10.22 26.75 -1.57
CA ASP A 202 11.11 26.79 -0.42
C ASP A 202 11.13 25.43 0.32
N ARG A 203 12.33 25.00 0.73
CA ARG A 203 12.57 23.71 1.41
C ARG A 203 11.81 23.53 2.73
N ALA A 204 11.31 24.64 3.31
CA ALA A 204 10.68 24.67 4.64
C ALA A 204 9.25 24.07 4.70
N GLN A 205 8.58 23.81 3.58
CA GLN A 205 7.16 23.36 3.56
C GLN A 205 6.93 21.86 3.41
N SER A 206 7.94 21.01 3.52
CA SER A 206 7.73 19.57 3.37
C SER A 206 7.62 18.85 4.71
N LEU A 207 6.41 18.74 5.24
CA LEU A 207 6.09 17.63 6.14
C LEU A 207 5.95 16.38 5.29
N VAL A 208 6.90 15.44 5.46
CA VAL A 208 6.79 14.08 4.94
C VAL A 208 5.71 13.38 5.76
N THR A 209 4.63 12.96 5.13
CA THR A 209 3.66 12.05 5.72
C THR A 209 4.05 10.61 5.40
#